data_bd09b1a0eedfdf770322bb8ade0793c3
#
_entry.id   bd09b1a0eedfdf770322bb8ade0793c3
#
_cell.length_a   1.000
_cell.length_b   1.000
_cell.length_c   1.000
_cell.angle_alpha   90.00
_cell.angle_beta   90.00
_cell.angle_gamma   90.00
#
_symmetry.space_group_name_H-M   'P 1'
#
loop_
_entity.id
_entity.type
_entity.pdbx_description
1 polymer ?
#
loop_
_entity_poly.entity_id
_entity_poly.type
_entity_poly.pdbx_seq_one_letter_code
_entity_poly.pdbx_strand_id
1 'polypeptide(L)'
;LYSSAASDVYKRQVYGGGDLLNAENSPFGKAMTPVQCIEYALTRPGVASVMVGCRTQDEIRAALDWCGASPAERDYASAMAGMERFTWEGHCMYCGHCAPCSAGIDIATVHKFHNLAVAQGEIPETVREHYAALTHHASECIGCGACETRCPFGVEIVASMRRAAERFGY
;
A
#
# COMPACT_ATOMS: atom_id res chain seq x y z
N LEU A 1 -13.16 -10.44 20.81
CA LEU A 1 -13.54 -10.03 19.44
C LEU A 1 -12.37 -9.38 18.69
N TYR A 2 -11.26 -10.07 18.75
CA TYR A 2 -10.11 -9.65 17.95
C TYR A 2 -9.90 -10.72 16.92
N SER A 3 -10.06 -10.42 15.64
CA SER A 3 -9.18 -11.05 14.69
C SER A 3 -9.68 -11.48 13.33
N SER A 4 -10.93 -11.46 13.03
CA SER A 4 -11.30 -11.79 11.65
C SER A 4 -10.79 -10.73 10.66
N ALA A 5 -10.77 -9.46 11.05
CA ALA A 5 -10.27 -8.37 10.22
C ALA A 5 -8.73 -8.39 10.09
N ALA A 6 -7.98 -8.67 11.16
CA ALA A 6 -6.53 -8.77 11.11
C ALA A 6 -6.08 -10.00 10.32
N SER A 7 -6.77 -11.13 10.47
CA SER A 7 -6.54 -12.33 9.66
C SER A 7 -6.80 -12.11 8.17
N ASP A 8 -7.80 -11.30 7.82
CA ASP A 8 -8.15 -11.01 6.42
C ASP A 8 -7.15 -10.05 5.76
N VAL A 9 -6.55 -9.14 6.50
CA VAL A 9 -5.48 -8.27 6.00
C VAL A 9 -4.22 -9.08 5.64
N TYR A 10 -3.86 -10.08 6.44
CA TYR A 10 -2.71 -10.94 6.15
C TYR A 10 -2.93 -11.87 4.95
N LYS A 11 -4.16 -12.33 4.69
CA LYS A 11 -4.49 -13.19 3.55
C LYS A 11 -4.18 -12.57 2.18
N ARG A 12 -4.22 -11.26 2.05
CA ARG A 12 -4.02 -10.55 0.78
C ARG A 12 -2.60 -10.06 0.55
N GLN A 13 -1.74 -10.08 1.55
CA GLN A 13 -0.46 -9.37 1.53
C GLN A 13 0.78 -10.25 1.45
N VAL A 14 0.66 -11.58 1.56
CA VAL A 14 1.84 -12.46 1.54
C VAL A 14 2.66 -12.29 0.27
N TYR A 15 1.98 -12.11 -0.87
CA TYR A 15 2.61 -11.86 -2.17
C TYR A 15 2.42 -10.43 -2.69
N GLY A 16 1.93 -9.50 -1.87
CA GLY A 16 1.62 -8.14 -2.31
C GLY A 16 0.66 -8.08 -3.50
N GLY A 17 -0.36 -8.95 -3.52
CA GLY A 17 -1.26 -9.07 -4.67
C GLY A 17 -0.68 -9.83 -5.87
N GLY A 18 0.53 -10.39 -5.73
CA GLY A 18 1.31 -11.03 -6.79
C GLY A 18 2.52 -10.20 -7.23
N ASP A 19 2.57 -8.94 -6.85
CA ASP A 19 3.64 -8.01 -7.29
C ASP A 19 5.02 -8.46 -6.81
N LEU A 20 5.13 -9.02 -5.60
CA LEU A 20 6.39 -9.52 -5.07
C LEU A 20 6.96 -10.72 -5.86
N LEU A 21 6.11 -11.45 -6.57
CA LEU A 21 6.50 -12.60 -7.39
C LEU A 21 6.87 -12.19 -8.84
N ASN A 22 6.75 -10.91 -9.17
CA ASN A 22 7.08 -10.37 -10.48
C ASN A 22 8.21 -9.33 -10.35
N ALA A 23 9.31 -9.52 -11.09
CA ALA A 23 10.47 -8.64 -11.02
C ALA A 23 10.17 -7.19 -11.45
N GLU A 24 9.24 -7.00 -12.39
CA GLU A 24 8.88 -5.66 -12.90
C GLU A 24 8.03 -4.88 -11.88
N ASN A 25 7.18 -5.57 -11.13
CA ASN A 25 6.26 -4.97 -10.16
C ASN A 25 6.86 -4.94 -8.75
N SER A 26 7.84 -5.80 -8.47
CA SER A 26 8.46 -5.91 -7.16
C SER A 26 9.23 -4.63 -6.80
N PRO A 27 9.00 -4.04 -5.62
CA PRO A 27 9.76 -2.88 -5.15
C PRO A 27 11.26 -3.19 -4.93
N PHE A 28 11.63 -4.47 -4.99
CA PHE A 28 13.03 -4.94 -4.86
C PHE A 28 13.78 -4.99 -6.20
N GLY A 29 13.13 -4.68 -7.33
CA GLY A 29 13.69 -4.82 -8.67
C GLY A 29 13.98 -6.27 -9.07
N LYS A 30 13.52 -7.23 -8.29
CA LYS A 30 13.60 -8.68 -8.53
C LYS A 30 12.41 -9.40 -7.92
N ALA A 31 12.03 -10.53 -8.51
CA ALA A 31 10.98 -11.37 -7.96
C ALA A 31 11.47 -12.07 -6.68
N MET A 32 10.62 -12.12 -5.68
CA MET A 32 10.77 -13.04 -4.54
C MET A 32 10.11 -14.38 -4.89
N THR A 33 10.56 -15.45 -4.24
CA THR A 33 9.88 -16.75 -4.34
C THR A 33 8.71 -16.84 -3.37
N PRO A 34 7.69 -17.70 -3.63
CA PRO A 34 6.63 -17.97 -2.66
C PRO A 34 7.18 -18.39 -1.29
N VAL A 35 8.25 -19.20 -1.28
CA VAL A 35 8.93 -19.66 -0.06
C VAL A 35 9.46 -18.50 0.76
N GLN A 36 10.14 -17.54 0.13
CA GLN A 36 10.68 -16.34 0.79
C GLN A 36 9.57 -15.45 1.36
N CYS A 37 8.49 -15.25 0.61
CA CYS A 37 7.35 -14.46 1.07
C CYS A 37 6.65 -15.10 2.28
N ILE A 38 6.48 -16.42 2.27
CA ILE A 38 5.87 -17.18 3.37
C ILE A 38 6.79 -17.12 4.61
N GLU A 39 8.08 -17.34 4.43
CA GLU A 39 9.06 -17.26 5.53
C GLU A 39 9.09 -15.87 6.16
N TYR A 40 9.10 -14.82 5.35
CA TYR A 40 9.00 -13.45 5.85
C TYR A 40 7.79 -13.26 6.75
N ALA A 41 6.62 -13.72 6.32
CA ALA A 41 5.39 -13.55 7.09
C ALA A 41 5.41 -14.37 8.39
N LEU A 42 5.85 -15.64 8.34
CA LEU A 42 5.89 -16.52 9.51
C LEU A 42 6.93 -16.10 10.56
N THR A 43 7.97 -15.39 10.16
CA THR A 43 8.98 -14.87 11.10
C THR A 43 8.57 -13.58 11.80
N ARG A 44 7.39 -13.01 11.48
CA ARG A 44 6.90 -11.80 12.18
C ARG A 44 6.37 -12.14 13.57
N PRO A 45 6.67 -11.33 14.59
CA PRO A 45 6.14 -11.53 15.94
C PRO A 45 4.60 -11.60 15.94
N GLY A 46 4.05 -12.62 16.59
CA GLY A 46 2.61 -12.80 16.71
C GLY A 46 1.90 -13.48 15.55
N VAL A 47 2.62 -13.82 14.45
CA VAL A 47 2.05 -14.57 13.33
C VAL A 47 2.22 -16.07 13.60
N ALA A 48 1.09 -16.79 13.77
CA ALA A 48 1.08 -18.22 14.01
C ALA A 48 0.83 -19.04 12.73
N SER A 49 0.21 -18.44 11.70
CA SER A 49 -0.07 -19.11 10.44
C SER A 49 -0.21 -18.11 9.31
N VAL A 50 -0.01 -18.59 8.08
CA VAL A 50 -0.13 -17.79 6.85
C VAL A 50 -1.07 -18.50 5.88
N MET A 51 -2.03 -17.76 5.35
CA MET A 51 -2.91 -18.22 4.27
C MET A 51 -2.54 -17.49 2.98
N VAL A 52 -2.04 -18.23 2.01
CA VAL A 52 -1.70 -17.71 0.68
C VAL A 52 -2.88 -17.87 -0.28
N GLY A 53 -3.09 -16.86 -1.12
CA GLY A 53 -4.06 -16.95 -2.22
C GLY A 53 -3.44 -17.70 -3.39
N CYS A 54 -4.03 -18.84 -3.77
CA CYS A 54 -3.62 -19.63 -4.93
C CYS A 54 -4.81 -19.81 -5.88
N ARG A 55 -4.57 -19.71 -7.19
CA ARG A 55 -5.56 -19.88 -8.26
C ARG A 55 -5.37 -21.19 -8.99
N THR A 56 -4.17 -21.73 -9.00
CA THR A 56 -3.79 -22.96 -9.71
C THR A 56 -3.17 -23.97 -8.78
N GLN A 57 -3.15 -25.25 -9.21
CA GLN A 57 -2.47 -26.30 -8.46
C GLN A 57 -0.96 -26.09 -8.37
N ASP A 58 -0.36 -25.48 -9.38
CA ASP A 58 1.09 -25.20 -9.38
C ASP A 58 1.43 -24.08 -8.37
N GLU A 59 0.58 -23.07 -8.23
CA GLU A 59 0.72 -22.07 -7.17
C GLU A 59 0.59 -22.69 -5.76
N ILE A 60 -0.29 -23.70 -5.59
CA ILE A 60 -0.41 -24.44 -4.32
C ILE A 60 0.87 -25.24 -4.06
N ARG A 61 1.40 -25.94 -5.05
CA ARG A 61 2.65 -26.71 -4.91
C ARG A 61 3.81 -25.78 -4.55
N ALA A 62 3.96 -24.67 -5.26
CA ALA A 62 5.01 -23.68 -4.99
C ALA A 62 4.92 -23.08 -3.57
N ALA A 63 3.71 -22.95 -3.02
CA ALA A 63 3.54 -22.52 -1.63
C ALA A 63 3.92 -23.65 -0.64
N LEU A 64 3.57 -24.90 -0.95
CA LEU A 64 3.88 -26.07 -0.12
C LEU A 64 5.38 -26.42 -0.11
N ASP A 65 6.14 -26.01 -1.12
CA ASP A 65 7.59 -26.18 -1.18
C ASP A 65 8.28 -25.56 0.05
N TRP A 66 7.64 -24.58 0.69
CA TRP A 66 8.15 -24.02 1.96
C TRP A 66 8.34 -25.08 3.04
N CYS A 67 7.51 -26.13 3.10
CA CYS A 67 7.61 -27.18 4.11
C CYS A 67 8.93 -27.95 4.05
N GLY A 68 9.48 -28.13 2.84
CA GLY A 68 10.73 -28.85 2.59
C GLY A 68 11.92 -27.95 2.27
N ALA A 69 11.72 -26.63 2.25
CA ALA A 69 12.73 -25.67 1.81
C ALA A 69 13.92 -25.60 2.78
N SER A 70 15.11 -25.52 2.20
CA SER A 70 16.36 -25.29 2.94
C SER A 70 16.43 -23.85 3.48
N PRO A 71 17.31 -23.59 4.47
CA PRO A 71 17.55 -22.23 4.97
C PRO A 71 17.95 -21.24 3.87
N ALA A 72 18.67 -21.66 2.85
CA ALA A 72 19.08 -20.81 1.73
C ALA A 72 17.88 -20.42 0.84
N GLU A 73 16.95 -21.32 0.59
CA GLU A 73 15.73 -21.04 -0.17
C GLU A 73 14.76 -20.14 0.60
N ARG A 74 14.80 -20.17 1.93
CA ARG A 74 14.00 -19.31 2.82
C ARG A 74 14.63 -17.92 3.04
N ASP A 75 15.85 -17.69 2.57
CA ASP A 75 16.54 -16.41 2.78
C ASP A 75 15.87 -15.26 2.01
N TYR A 76 14.90 -14.64 2.67
CA TYR A 76 14.26 -13.42 2.18
C TYR A 76 15.12 -12.19 2.43
N ALA A 77 16.04 -12.22 3.41
CA ALA A 77 16.84 -11.06 3.76
C ALA A 77 17.78 -10.67 2.62
N SER A 78 18.43 -11.65 1.98
CA SER A 78 19.24 -11.43 0.77
C SER A 78 18.40 -10.95 -0.42
N ALA A 79 17.14 -11.38 -0.52
CA ALA A 79 16.24 -10.86 -1.54
C ALA A 79 15.90 -9.38 -1.33
N MET A 80 15.82 -8.95 -0.09
CA MET A 80 15.53 -7.56 0.32
C MET A 80 16.78 -6.71 0.49
N ALA A 81 17.96 -7.30 0.47
CA ALA A 81 19.23 -6.58 0.60
C ALA A 81 19.43 -5.62 -0.59
N GLY A 82 19.78 -4.38 -0.28
CA GLY A 82 19.96 -3.33 -1.29
C GLY A 82 18.74 -2.45 -1.52
N MET A 83 17.59 -2.76 -0.91
CA MET A 83 16.54 -1.75 -0.79
C MET A 83 17.05 -0.59 0.05
N GLU A 84 16.90 0.61 -0.50
CA GLU A 84 16.73 1.78 0.35
C GLU A 84 15.56 1.47 1.27
N ARG A 85 15.75 1.61 2.58
CA ARG A 85 14.67 1.34 3.53
C ARG A 85 13.46 2.13 3.08
N PHE A 86 12.38 1.44 2.71
CA PHE A 86 11.13 2.11 2.42
C PHE A 86 10.72 2.83 3.71
N THR A 87 10.98 4.12 3.73
CA THR A 87 10.51 4.97 4.81
C THR A 87 9.08 5.37 4.45
N TRP A 88 8.18 5.26 5.39
CA TRP A 88 6.81 5.78 5.25
C TRP A 88 6.81 7.32 5.23
N GLU A 89 7.97 7.93 5.42
CA GLU A 89 8.17 9.36 5.38
C GLU A 89 7.82 9.90 3.99
N GLY A 90 7.01 10.97 3.97
CA GLY A 90 6.50 11.56 2.73
C GLY A 90 5.34 10.80 2.07
N HIS A 91 4.95 9.62 2.58
CA HIS A 91 3.88 8.82 1.99
C HIS A 91 2.59 8.89 2.83
N CYS A 92 1.47 9.15 2.16
CA CYS A 92 0.17 9.18 2.83
C CYS A 92 -0.31 7.77 3.17
N MET A 93 -0.52 7.52 4.47
CA MET A 93 -1.02 6.24 5.00
C MET A 93 -2.53 6.25 5.24
N TYR A 94 -3.24 7.26 4.76
CA TYR A 94 -4.69 7.42 4.90
C TYR A 94 -5.20 7.34 6.34
N CYS A 95 -4.35 7.67 7.30
CA CYS A 95 -4.61 7.51 8.75
C CYS A 95 -5.54 8.56 9.34
N GLY A 96 -5.84 9.65 8.61
CA GLY A 96 -6.76 10.70 9.03
C GLY A 96 -6.20 11.71 10.03
N HIS A 97 -4.94 11.62 10.48
CA HIS A 97 -4.36 12.59 11.44
C HIS A 97 -4.30 14.02 10.92
N CYS A 98 -4.36 14.22 9.61
CA CYS A 98 -4.45 15.54 8.98
C CYS A 98 -5.76 16.28 9.26
N ALA A 99 -6.81 15.58 9.68
CA ALA A 99 -8.09 16.20 10.04
C ALA A 99 -8.03 16.92 11.41
N PRO A 100 -8.92 17.93 11.63
CA PRO A 100 -9.87 18.51 10.67
C PRO A 100 -9.18 19.48 9.69
N CYS A 101 -9.69 19.54 8.45
CA CYS A 101 -9.29 20.57 7.49
C CYS A 101 -10.15 21.82 7.68
N SER A 102 -9.54 23.01 7.67
CA SER A 102 -10.28 24.28 7.79
C SER A 102 -11.18 24.57 6.59
N ALA A 103 -10.87 24.00 5.41
CA ALA A 103 -11.70 24.05 4.22
C ALA A 103 -12.66 22.85 4.11
N GLY A 104 -12.75 21.98 5.13
CA GLY A 104 -13.65 20.83 5.13
C GLY A 104 -13.21 19.64 4.26
N ILE A 105 -12.04 19.69 3.65
CA ILE A 105 -11.56 18.64 2.72
C ILE A 105 -11.25 17.35 3.49
N ASP A 106 -11.79 16.22 3.02
CA ASP A 106 -11.32 14.89 3.43
C ASP A 106 -10.01 14.57 2.72
N ILE A 107 -8.91 15.06 3.31
CA ILE A 107 -7.56 14.96 2.77
C ILE A 107 -7.16 13.49 2.53
N ALA A 108 -7.51 12.57 3.43
CA ALA A 108 -7.14 11.16 3.32
C ALA A 108 -7.82 10.52 2.10
N THR A 109 -9.09 10.81 1.88
CA THR A 109 -9.85 10.30 0.73
C THR A 109 -9.37 10.92 -0.59
N VAL A 110 -9.09 12.22 -0.60
CA VAL A 110 -8.50 12.89 -1.78
C VAL A 110 -7.15 12.25 -2.15
N HIS A 111 -6.26 12.03 -1.17
CA HIS A 111 -4.99 11.34 -1.41
C HIS A 111 -5.18 9.93 -1.97
N LYS A 112 -6.15 9.18 -1.45
CA LYS A 112 -6.47 7.83 -1.93
C LYS A 112 -6.85 7.83 -3.41
N PHE A 113 -7.76 8.70 -3.82
CA PHE A 113 -8.19 8.81 -5.22
C PHE A 113 -7.06 9.29 -6.13
N HIS A 114 -6.28 10.27 -5.67
CA HIS A 114 -5.12 10.76 -6.42
C HIS A 114 -4.10 9.63 -6.65
N ASN A 115 -3.75 8.87 -5.60
CA ASN A 115 -2.78 7.79 -5.71
C ASN A 115 -3.29 6.63 -6.59
N LEU A 116 -4.59 6.32 -6.57
CA LEU A 116 -5.20 5.35 -7.48
C LEU A 116 -5.09 5.82 -8.95
N ALA A 117 -5.35 7.09 -9.21
CA ALA A 117 -5.21 7.66 -10.56
C ALA A 117 -3.75 7.71 -11.03
N VAL A 118 -2.80 7.96 -10.12
CA VAL A 118 -1.35 7.92 -10.45
C VAL A 118 -0.91 6.50 -10.76
N ALA A 119 -1.30 5.53 -9.94
CA ALA A 119 -0.88 4.13 -10.10
C ALA A 119 -1.39 3.50 -11.41
N GLN A 120 -2.53 3.96 -11.93
CA GLN A 120 -3.11 3.45 -13.18
C GLN A 120 -2.72 4.26 -14.42
N GLY A 121 -1.99 5.37 -14.24
CA GLY A 121 -1.59 6.26 -15.35
C GLY A 121 -2.73 7.12 -15.91
N GLU A 122 -3.98 6.73 -15.70
CA GLU A 122 -5.21 7.43 -16.08
C GLU A 122 -6.18 7.51 -14.91
N ILE A 123 -7.25 8.30 -15.03
CA ILE A 123 -8.31 8.36 -14.01
C ILE A 123 -9.42 7.38 -14.41
N PRO A 124 -9.56 6.22 -13.73
CA PRO A 124 -10.67 5.31 -13.96
C PRO A 124 -12.00 6.02 -13.75
N GLU A 125 -13.03 5.66 -14.53
CA GLU A 125 -14.37 6.27 -14.46
C GLU A 125 -14.93 6.24 -13.03
N THR A 126 -14.84 5.08 -12.38
CA THR A 126 -15.33 4.92 -11.00
C THR A 126 -14.58 5.82 -9.99
N VAL A 127 -13.29 6.06 -10.18
CA VAL A 127 -12.51 6.98 -9.33
C VAL A 127 -12.93 8.42 -9.58
N ARG A 128 -13.19 8.79 -10.85
CA ARG A 128 -13.69 10.10 -11.23
C ARG A 128 -15.07 10.38 -10.62
N GLU A 129 -15.99 9.43 -10.73
CA GLU A 129 -17.33 9.55 -10.15
C GLU A 129 -17.29 9.70 -8.63
N HIS A 130 -16.51 8.88 -7.94
CA HIS A 130 -16.38 8.96 -6.48
C HIS A 130 -15.69 10.24 -6.02
N TYR A 131 -14.68 10.72 -6.78
CA TYR A 131 -14.05 12.00 -6.48
C TYR A 131 -15.05 13.16 -6.65
N ALA A 132 -15.82 13.16 -7.75
CA ALA A 132 -16.86 14.16 -8.02
C ALA A 132 -17.97 14.20 -6.95
N ALA A 133 -18.23 13.07 -6.30
CA ALA A 133 -19.24 12.96 -5.24
C ALA A 133 -18.74 13.48 -3.86
N LEU A 134 -17.47 13.88 -3.73
CA LEU A 134 -16.97 14.47 -2.50
C LEU A 134 -17.64 15.82 -2.25
N THR A 135 -17.90 16.14 -0.97
CA THR A 135 -18.49 17.44 -0.58
C THR A 135 -17.53 18.60 -0.80
N HIS A 136 -16.23 18.34 -0.62
CA HIS A 136 -15.16 19.32 -0.80
C HIS A 136 -14.03 18.70 -1.59
N HIS A 137 -13.48 19.47 -2.53
CA HIS A 137 -12.47 19.03 -3.47
C HIS A 137 -11.08 19.61 -3.16
N ALA A 138 -10.06 19.05 -3.77
CA ALA A 138 -8.67 19.49 -3.56
C ALA A 138 -8.44 20.95 -3.96
N SER A 139 -9.16 21.47 -4.94
CA SER A 139 -9.10 22.88 -5.37
C SER A 139 -9.49 23.89 -4.29
N GLU A 140 -10.27 23.46 -3.32
CA GLU A 140 -10.68 24.31 -2.17
C GLU A 140 -9.58 24.46 -1.11
N CYS A 141 -8.40 23.85 -1.32
CA CYS A 141 -7.27 23.94 -0.41
C CYS A 141 -6.72 25.37 -0.34
N ILE A 142 -6.83 25.99 0.82
CA ILE A 142 -6.33 27.36 1.08
C ILE A 142 -4.82 27.43 1.39
N GLY A 143 -4.12 26.29 1.40
CA GLY A 143 -2.68 26.22 1.62
C GLY A 143 -2.21 26.57 3.04
N CYS A 144 -3.06 26.45 4.06
CA CYS A 144 -2.74 26.88 5.43
C CYS A 144 -1.69 26.02 6.15
N GLY A 145 -1.35 24.81 5.66
CA GLY A 145 -0.33 23.91 6.20
C GLY A 145 -0.68 23.21 7.53
N ALA A 146 -1.83 23.50 8.15
CA ALA A 146 -2.20 22.92 9.44
C ALA A 146 -2.31 21.37 9.42
N CYS A 147 -2.61 20.79 8.28
CA CYS A 147 -2.64 19.35 8.08
C CYS A 147 -1.23 18.71 8.07
N GLU A 148 -0.23 19.43 7.56
CA GLU A 148 1.17 18.97 7.49
C GLU A 148 1.80 18.90 8.88
N THR A 149 1.52 19.89 9.76
CA THR A 149 2.02 19.89 11.14
C THR A 149 1.48 18.72 11.97
N ARG A 150 0.33 18.15 11.59
CA ARG A 150 -0.29 16.98 12.25
C ARG A 150 0.09 15.65 11.60
N CYS A 151 0.73 15.69 10.42
CA CYS A 151 1.07 14.46 9.71
C CYS A 151 2.26 13.75 10.34
N PRO A 152 2.09 12.52 10.90
CA PRO A 152 3.20 11.81 11.52
C PRO A 152 4.20 11.26 10.48
N PHE A 153 3.88 11.34 9.19
CA PHE A 153 4.68 10.83 8.09
C PHE A 153 5.34 11.95 7.25
N GLY A 154 5.24 13.21 7.66
CA GLY A 154 5.88 14.32 6.96
C GLY A 154 5.42 14.53 5.51
N VAL A 155 4.15 14.21 5.22
CA VAL A 155 3.61 14.35 3.85
C VAL A 155 3.43 15.81 3.50
N GLU A 156 3.92 16.24 2.32
CA GLU A 156 3.66 17.54 1.72
C GLU A 156 2.21 17.62 1.20
N ILE A 157 1.27 17.79 2.14
CA ILE A 157 -0.16 17.66 1.85
C ILE A 157 -0.65 18.80 0.96
N VAL A 158 -0.20 20.02 1.18
CA VAL A 158 -0.61 21.19 0.37
C VAL A 158 -0.19 21.00 -1.09
N ALA A 159 1.04 20.54 -1.32
CA ALA A 159 1.52 20.23 -2.66
C ALA A 159 0.73 19.07 -3.31
N SER A 160 0.36 18.07 -2.51
CA SER A 160 -0.45 16.95 -2.99
C SER A 160 -1.88 17.36 -3.35
N MET A 161 -2.49 18.28 -2.59
CA MET A 161 -3.81 18.84 -2.94
C MET A 161 -3.76 19.59 -4.28
N ARG A 162 -2.72 20.38 -4.53
CA ARG A 162 -2.54 21.04 -5.84
C ARG A 162 -2.47 20.04 -6.99
N ARG A 163 -1.63 19.00 -6.84
CA ARG A 163 -1.52 17.93 -7.86
C ARG A 163 -2.84 17.18 -8.08
N ALA A 164 -3.60 16.96 -7.00
CA ALA A 164 -4.91 16.33 -7.11
C ALA A 164 -5.91 17.23 -7.85
N ALA A 165 -5.97 18.53 -7.52
CA ALA A 165 -6.81 19.51 -8.20
C ALA A 165 -6.49 19.59 -9.71
N GLU A 166 -5.21 19.66 -10.08
CA GLU A 166 -4.77 19.66 -11.47
C GLU A 166 -5.20 18.38 -12.19
N ARG A 167 -5.06 17.22 -11.55
CA ARG A 167 -5.36 15.92 -12.17
C ARG A 167 -6.86 15.70 -12.37
N PHE A 168 -7.68 16.07 -11.39
CA PHE A 168 -9.15 15.87 -11.45
C PHE A 168 -9.88 17.05 -12.10
N GLY A 169 -9.24 18.22 -12.21
CA GLY A 169 -9.78 19.42 -12.85
C GLY A 169 -10.62 20.29 -11.91
N TYR A 170 -10.66 19.99 -10.62
CA TYR A 170 -11.34 20.78 -9.57
C TYR A 170 -10.95 20.34 -8.15
#